data_3117fb8c0ef205fc52bfcb6b86db31f2
#
_entry.id   3117fb8c0ef205fc52bfcb6b86db31f2
#
_cell.length_a   1.000
_cell.length_b   1.000
_cell.length_c   1.000
_cell.angle_alpha   90.00
_cell.angle_beta   90.00
_cell.angle_gamma   90.00
#
_symmetry.space_group_name_H-M   'P 1'
#
loop_
_entity.id
_entity.type
_entity.pdbx_description
1 polymer ?
#
loop_
_entity_poly.entity_id
_entity_poly.type
_entity_poly.pdbx_seq_one_letter_code
_entity_poly.pdbx_strand_id
1 'polypeptide(L)'
;MFVLNTQAPEYNFAGTRIRLLISGKDTAGVFCMMEIFGPPRRATPLHVHDREEETITVLEGVVDITIDGKEVSLRAGETALLPRNLPHRLANNTDQPSRYMLVCTPAGFDDFVDACAHAENGPVTPTAPGPDDIKRMIDAAPRFGITLLPG
;
A
#
# COMPACT_ATOMS: atom_id res chain seq x y z
N MET A 1 20.70 15.00 9.57
CA MET A 1 20.92 13.60 9.16
C MET A 1 20.13 13.35 7.90
N PHE A 2 20.67 12.61 6.98
CA PHE A 2 19.94 12.16 5.78
C PHE A 2 19.86 10.64 5.77
N VAL A 3 18.87 10.10 5.07
CA VAL A 3 18.69 8.67 4.88
C VAL A 3 18.99 8.32 3.43
N LEU A 4 19.84 7.32 3.24
CA LEU A 4 20.16 6.78 1.93
C LEU A 4 19.81 5.29 1.93
N ASN A 5 18.80 4.92 1.17
CA ASN A 5 18.37 3.53 1.10
C ASN A 5 18.65 2.98 -0.30
N THR A 6 19.78 2.29 -0.43
CA THR A 6 20.17 1.66 -1.69
C THR A 6 19.69 0.22 -1.80
N GLN A 7 19.17 -0.34 -0.72
CA GLN A 7 18.69 -1.71 -0.61
C GLN A 7 17.43 -1.75 0.25
N ALA A 8 16.32 -1.26 -0.32
CA ALA A 8 15.04 -1.22 0.38
C ALA A 8 14.54 -2.63 0.72
N PRO A 9 14.07 -2.88 1.94
CA PRO A 9 13.39 -4.13 2.25
C PRO A 9 12.14 -4.28 1.39
N GLU A 10 11.83 -5.52 1.02
CA GLU A 10 10.71 -5.85 0.17
C GLU A 10 9.74 -6.78 0.88
N TYR A 11 8.47 -6.67 0.52
CA TYR A 11 7.39 -7.46 1.11
C TYR A 11 6.47 -7.99 0.02
N ASN A 12 6.02 -9.24 0.17
CA ASN A 12 4.86 -9.77 -0.51
C ASN A 12 3.65 -9.49 0.39
N PHE A 13 2.86 -8.49 0.03
CA PHE A 13 1.76 -8.02 0.88
C PHE A 13 0.48 -7.84 0.07
N ALA A 14 -0.60 -8.51 0.49
CA ALA A 14 -1.94 -8.39 -0.10
C ALA A 14 -1.95 -8.59 -1.63
N GLY A 15 -1.07 -9.46 -2.13
CA GLY A 15 -0.97 -9.74 -3.57
C GLY A 15 -0.14 -8.74 -4.36
N THR A 16 0.57 -7.82 -3.67
CA THR A 16 1.47 -6.84 -4.29
C THR A 16 2.90 -7.04 -3.81
N ARG A 17 3.84 -6.46 -4.55
CA ARG A 17 5.23 -6.32 -4.11
C ARG A 17 5.43 -4.90 -3.60
N ILE A 18 5.87 -4.77 -2.36
CA ILE A 18 6.15 -3.47 -1.73
C ILE A 18 7.66 -3.35 -1.49
N ARG A 19 8.23 -2.21 -1.88
CA ARG A 19 9.56 -1.79 -1.47
C ARG A 19 9.42 -0.65 -0.48
N LEU A 20 9.89 -0.82 0.75
CA LEU A 20 9.85 0.23 1.78
C LEU A 20 11.05 1.16 1.59
N LEU A 21 10.83 2.33 1.02
CA LEU A 21 11.90 3.27 0.70
C LEU A 21 12.30 4.14 1.89
N ILE A 22 11.32 4.66 2.62
CA ILE A 22 11.51 5.45 3.84
C ILE A 22 10.54 4.93 4.88
N SER A 23 11.05 4.46 6.00
CA SER A 23 10.23 3.98 7.10
C SER A 23 9.81 5.10 8.04
N GLY A 24 8.79 4.84 8.85
CA GLY A 24 8.40 5.76 9.92
C GLY A 24 9.52 6.01 10.93
N LYS A 25 10.40 5.03 11.14
CA LYS A 25 11.57 5.20 12.01
C LYS A 25 12.55 6.22 11.45
N ASP A 26 12.72 6.25 10.13
CA ASP A 26 13.62 7.21 9.46
C ASP A 26 13.16 8.66 9.63
N THR A 27 11.86 8.89 9.82
CA THR A 27 11.26 10.22 9.84
C THR A 27 10.71 10.60 11.22
N ALA A 28 11.01 9.85 12.25
CA ALA A 28 10.42 10.05 13.58
C ALA A 28 8.88 10.04 13.55
N GLY A 29 8.29 9.21 12.69
CA GLY A 29 6.85 9.04 12.59
C GLY A 29 6.13 10.03 11.68
N VAL A 30 6.84 10.94 11.02
CA VAL A 30 6.21 12.00 10.20
C VAL A 30 5.58 11.42 8.94
N PHE A 31 6.26 10.53 8.26
CA PHE A 31 5.73 9.85 7.07
C PHE A 31 6.47 8.54 6.82
N CYS A 32 5.90 7.69 5.97
CA CYS A 32 6.60 6.60 5.32
C CYS A 32 6.37 6.65 3.81
N MET A 33 7.27 6.05 3.05
CA MET A 33 7.23 6.06 1.59
C MET A 33 7.52 4.66 1.05
N MET A 34 6.66 4.19 0.15
CA MET A 34 6.75 2.88 -0.45
C MET A 34 6.62 2.98 -1.96
N GLU A 35 7.27 2.06 -2.67
CA GLU A 35 6.99 1.78 -4.07
C GLU A 35 6.21 0.46 -4.13
N ILE A 36 5.09 0.47 -4.83
CA ILE A 36 4.20 -0.68 -4.91
C ILE A 36 4.08 -1.15 -6.36
N PHE A 37 4.28 -2.45 -6.56
CA PHE A 37 4.13 -3.12 -7.84
C PHE A 37 2.85 -3.94 -7.79
N GLY A 38 1.85 -3.55 -8.60
CA GLY A 38 0.56 -4.21 -8.69
C GLY A 38 0.50 -5.17 -9.88
N PRO A 39 0.40 -6.49 -9.63
CA PRO A 39 0.17 -7.43 -10.73
C PRO A 39 -1.14 -7.16 -11.45
N PRO A 40 -1.27 -7.60 -12.73
CA PRO A 40 -2.54 -7.52 -13.43
C PRO A 40 -3.69 -8.17 -12.67
N ARG A 41 -4.87 -7.59 -12.77
CA ARG A 41 -6.11 -8.16 -12.22
C ARG A 41 -6.09 -8.39 -10.72
N ARG A 42 -5.44 -7.49 -9.97
CA ARG A 42 -5.40 -7.51 -8.50
C ARG A 42 -6.04 -6.27 -7.91
N ALA A 43 -6.63 -6.44 -6.74
CA ALA A 43 -7.22 -5.34 -5.98
C ALA A 43 -6.93 -5.52 -4.49
N THR A 44 -6.79 -4.41 -3.77
CA THR A 44 -6.79 -4.44 -2.31
C THR A 44 -8.21 -4.65 -1.80
N PRO A 45 -8.41 -5.11 -0.57
CA PRO A 45 -9.73 -5.06 0.06
C PRO A 45 -10.22 -3.62 0.15
N LEU A 46 -11.54 -3.42 0.21
CA LEU A 46 -12.11 -2.13 0.60
C LEU A 46 -11.77 -1.89 2.06
N HIS A 47 -11.20 -0.73 2.40
CA HIS A 47 -10.73 -0.46 3.75
C HIS A 47 -10.75 1.04 4.06
N VAL A 48 -10.59 1.35 5.35
CA VAL A 48 -10.53 2.72 5.86
C VAL A 48 -9.32 2.85 6.76
N HIS A 49 -8.56 3.93 6.60
CA HIS A 49 -7.53 4.35 7.54
C HIS A 49 -8.06 5.51 8.38
N ASP A 50 -8.01 5.39 9.71
CA ASP A 50 -8.44 6.48 10.59
C ASP A 50 -7.27 7.36 11.08
N ARG A 51 -6.03 7.02 10.73
CA ARG A 51 -4.83 7.70 11.23
C ARG A 51 -4.06 8.49 10.17
N GLU A 52 -3.99 8.00 8.95
CA GLU A 52 -3.14 8.60 7.92
C GLU A 52 -3.91 9.01 6.67
N GLU A 53 -3.39 10.05 6.01
CA GLU A 53 -3.64 10.34 4.60
C GLU A 53 -2.69 9.52 3.75
N GLU A 54 -3.12 9.10 2.58
CA GLU A 54 -2.29 8.43 1.59
C GLU A 54 -2.19 9.28 0.33
N THR A 55 -0.98 9.53 -0.15
CA THR A 55 -0.74 10.16 -1.44
C THR A 55 -0.20 9.12 -2.40
N ILE A 56 -0.84 8.97 -3.55
CA ILE A 56 -0.48 7.98 -4.56
C ILE A 56 -0.11 8.70 -5.84
N THR A 57 1.09 8.41 -6.37
CA THR A 57 1.54 8.89 -7.68
C THR A 57 1.87 7.68 -8.55
N VAL A 58 1.17 7.54 -9.67
CA VAL A 58 1.38 6.42 -10.60
C VAL A 58 2.64 6.68 -11.43
N LEU A 59 3.51 5.67 -11.51
CA LEU A 59 4.75 5.69 -12.28
C LEU A 59 4.63 4.90 -13.58
N GLU A 60 3.91 3.78 -13.56
CA GLU A 60 3.69 2.91 -14.72
C GLU A 60 2.31 2.28 -14.65
N GLY A 61 1.68 2.10 -15.80
CA GLY A 61 0.38 1.44 -15.89
C GLY A 61 -0.76 2.31 -15.41
N VAL A 62 -1.82 1.65 -14.92
CA VAL A 62 -3.04 2.30 -14.46
C VAL A 62 -3.37 1.80 -13.07
N VAL A 63 -3.76 2.71 -12.19
CA VAL A 63 -4.30 2.36 -10.87
C VAL A 63 -5.73 2.88 -10.80
N ASP A 64 -6.68 1.98 -10.62
CA ASP A 64 -8.09 2.33 -10.44
C ASP A 64 -8.35 2.46 -8.94
N ILE A 65 -8.91 3.59 -8.55
CA ILE A 65 -9.20 3.91 -7.16
C ILE A 65 -10.71 4.01 -7.00
N THR A 66 -11.26 3.20 -6.10
CA THR A 66 -12.61 3.43 -5.59
C THR A 66 -12.46 4.18 -4.27
N ILE A 67 -13.03 5.37 -4.17
CA ILE A 67 -12.98 6.20 -2.97
C ILE A 67 -14.34 6.83 -2.71
N ASP A 68 -14.86 6.61 -1.50
CA ASP A 68 -16.17 7.12 -1.09
C ASP A 68 -17.27 6.82 -2.14
N GLY A 69 -17.25 5.62 -2.69
CA GLY A 69 -18.18 5.16 -3.72
C GLY A 69 -17.95 5.69 -5.13
N LYS A 70 -16.90 6.48 -5.35
CA LYS A 70 -16.55 7.01 -6.69
C LYS A 70 -15.36 6.24 -7.25
N GLU A 71 -15.35 6.07 -8.55
CA GLU A 71 -14.25 5.41 -9.26
C GLU A 71 -13.44 6.43 -10.06
N VAL A 72 -12.12 6.35 -9.94
CA VAL A 72 -11.15 7.20 -10.62
C VAL A 72 -10.03 6.32 -11.13
N SER A 73 -9.61 6.53 -12.38
CA SER A 73 -8.43 5.85 -12.95
C SER A 73 -7.27 6.83 -13.01
N LEU A 74 -6.15 6.47 -12.39
CA LEU A 74 -4.91 7.23 -12.47
C LEU A 74 -3.96 6.57 -13.46
N ARG A 75 -3.34 7.39 -14.29
CA ARG A 75 -2.30 6.99 -15.25
C ARG A 75 -0.95 7.52 -14.81
N ALA A 76 0.11 7.06 -15.46
CA ALA A 76 1.48 7.51 -15.18
C ALA A 76 1.58 9.04 -15.15
N GLY A 77 2.17 9.57 -14.09
CA GLY A 77 2.30 11.02 -13.86
C GLY A 77 1.16 11.66 -13.09
N GLU A 78 0.07 10.94 -12.84
CA GLU A 78 -1.07 11.47 -12.11
C GLU A 78 -1.00 11.10 -10.63
N THR A 79 -1.56 11.97 -9.78
CA THR A 79 -1.50 11.86 -8.32
C THR A 79 -2.88 12.03 -7.70
N ALA A 80 -3.17 11.23 -6.67
CA ALA A 80 -4.37 11.36 -5.85
C ALA A 80 -3.99 11.43 -4.37
N LEU A 81 -4.74 12.22 -3.61
CA LEU A 81 -4.71 12.23 -2.16
C LEU A 81 -5.96 11.52 -1.65
N LEU A 82 -5.76 10.48 -0.84
CA LEU A 82 -6.82 9.73 -0.19
C LEU A 82 -6.87 10.15 1.28
N PRO A 83 -7.86 10.99 1.68
CA PRO A 83 -7.96 11.43 3.06
C PRO A 83 -8.28 10.28 4.02
N ARG A 84 -7.87 10.43 5.28
CA ARG A 84 -8.29 9.51 6.34
C ARG A 84 -9.81 9.47 6.46
N ASN A 85 -10.32 8.37 6.99
CA ASN A 85 -11.75 8.15 7.25
C ASN A 85 -12.63 7.98 6.01
N LEU A 86 -12.07 7.95 4.81
CA LEU A 86 -12.82 7.64 3.60
C LEU A 86 -12.54 6.21 3.14
N PRO A 87 -13.58 5.38 2.95
CA PRO A 87 -13.40 4.03 2.41
C PRO A 87 -12.79 4.07 1.02
N HIS A 88 -11.77 3.26 0.79
CA HIS A 88 -11.14 3.18 -0.53
C HIS A 88 -10.59 1.80 -0.85
N ARG A 89 -10.36 1.57 -2.12
CA ARG A 89 -9.75 0.37 -2.68
C ARG A 89 -8.89 0.77 -3.87
N LEU A 90 -7.74 0.12 -4.00
CA LEU A 90 -6.85 0.27 -5.14
C LEU A 90 -6.88 -1.00 -5.97
N ALA A 91 -6.98 -0.87 -7.28
CA ALA A 91 -7.05 -2.00 -8.18
C ALA A 91 -6.21 -1.79 -9.43
N ASN A 92 -5.72 -2.88 -9.98
CA ASN A 92 -5.22 -2.93 -11.35
C ASN A 92 -6.17 -3.81 -12.16
N ASN A 93 -7.08 -3.19 -12.90
CA ASN A 93 -8.07 -3.88 -13.72
C ASN A 93 -7.58 -4.16 -15.14
N THR A 94 -6.29 -3.97 -15.41
CA THR A 94 -5.69 -4.18 -16.73
C THR A 94 -4.95 -5.51 -16.81
N ASP A 95 -4.46 -5.85 -18.00
CA ASP A 95 -3.61 -7.01 -18.25
C ASP A 95 -2.10 -6.70 -18.15
N GLN A 96 -1.76 -5.45 -17.79
CA GLN A 96 -0.38 -5.00 -17.61
C GLN A 96 -0.09 -4.70 -16.14
N PRO A 97 1.15 -4.87 -15.67
CA PRO A 97 1.49 -4.49 -14.29
C PRO A 97 1.38 -2.97 -14.10
N SER A 98 1.15 -2.56 -12.85
CA SER A 98 1.19 -1.16 -12.45
C SER A 98 2.30 -0.95 -11.42
N ARG A 99 2.79 0.29 -11.33
CA ARG A 99 3.77 0.70 -10.33
C ARG A 99 3.46 2.11 -9.86
N TYR A 100 3.43 2.30 -8.56
CA TYR A 100 3.11 3.60 -7.99
C TYR A 100 3.85 3.85 -6.68
N MET A 101 4.03 5.13 -6.37
CA MET A 101 4.55 5.59 -5.09
C MET A 101 3.40 5.84 -4.13
N LEU A 102 3.58 5.41 -2.89
CA LEU A 102 2.64 5.66 -1.80
C LEU A 102 3.37 6.36 -0.67
N VAL A 103 2.84 7.50 -0.24
CA VAL A 103 3.31 8.23 0.94
C VAL A 103 2.18 8.28 1.95
N CYS A 104 2.43 7.81 3.16
CA CYS A 104 1.46 7.88 4.26
C CYS A 104 1.91 8.91 5.28
N THR A 105 1.03 9.81 5.68
CA THR A 105 1.27 10.88 6.65
C THR A 105 0.16 10.91 7.70
N PRO A 106 0.50 10.69 9.00
CA PRO A 106 1.78 10.24 9.55
C PRO A 106 2.16 8.83 9.10
N ALA A 107 3.33 8.36 9.48
CA ALA A 107 3.74 6.98 9.28
C ALA A 107 2.88 6.02 10.13
N GLY A 108 2.93 4.74 9.82
CA GLY A 108 2.18 3.70 10.53
C GLY A 108 1.77 2.55 9.64
N PHE A 109 1.45 2.83 8.38
CA PHE A 109 1.11 1.78 7.43
C PHE A 109 2.29 0.83 7.17
N ASP A 110 3.52 1.33 7.22
CA ASP A 110 4.72 0.50 7.12
C ASP A 110 4.80 -0.53 8.26
N ASP A 111 4.41 -0.14 9.47
CA ASP A 111 4.35 -1.07 10.60
C ASP A 111 3.26 -2.14 10.41
N PHE A 112 2.14 -1.77 9.81
CA PHE A 112 1.09 -2.72 9.46
C PHE A 112 1.58 -3.74 8.44
N VAL A 113 2.26 -3.29 7.41
CA VAL A 113 2.85 -4.19 6.39
C VAL A 113 3.84 -5.16 7.06
N ASP A 114 4.70 -4.66 7.93
CA ASP A 114 5.67 -5.48 8.65
C ASP A 114 5.03 -6.48 9.60
N ALA A 115 3.88 -6.14 10.18
CA ALA A 115 3.11 -7.05 11.03
C ALA A 115 2.43 -8.18 10.24
N CYS A 116 2.16 -7.96 8.96
CA CYS A 116 1.44 -8.91 8.10
C CYS A 116 2.35 -9.76 7.21
N ALA A 117 3.57 -9.29 6.93
CA ALA A 117 4.47 -9.94 5.97
C ALA A 117 5.92 -9.87 6.48
N HIS A 118 6.77 -10.73 5.94
CA HIS A 118 8.19 -10.72 6.26
C HIS A 118 8.96 -9.80 5.32
N ALA A 119 9.84 -8.98 5.89
CA ALA A 119 10.79 -8.20 5.12
C ALA A 119 11.85 -9.13 4.51
N GLU A 120 12.14 -8.94 3.23
CA GLU A 120 13.15 -9.70 2.51
C GLU A 120 14.17 -8.76 1.87
N ASN A 121 15.38 -9.27 1.70
CA ASN A 121 16.46 -8.57 1.00
C ASN A 121 16.51 -9.05 -0.44
N GLY A 122 15.94 -8.29 -1.33
CA GLY A 122 15.91 -8.61 -2.75
C GLY A 122 14.51 -8.81 -3.28
N PRO A 123 14.37 -8.97 -4.61
CA PRO A 123 13.06 -8.97 -5.23
C PRO A 123 12.16 -10.10 -4.73
N VAL A 124 10.97 -9.74 -4.27
CA VAL A 124 9.92 -10.71 -3.93
C VAL A 124 9.00 -10.89 -5.13
N THR A 125 8.42 -12.09 -5.26
CA THR A 125 7.38 -12.36 -6.26
C THR A 125 6.02 -12.21 -5.59
N PRO A 126 5.17 -11.27 -6.03
CA PRO A 126 3.86 -11.10 -5.42
C PRO A 126 2.96 -12.31 -5.71
N THR A 127 2.34 -12.82 -4.66
CA THR A 127 1.39 -13.94 -4.75
C THR A 127 0.05 -13.53 -4.17
N ALA A 128 -1.03 -14.09 -4.68
CA ALA A 128 -2.35 -13.85 -4.13
C ALA A 128 -2.38 -14.27 -2.64
N PRO A 129 -2.99 -13.46 -1.75
CA PRO A 129 -3.04 -13.78 -0.34
C PRO A 129 -3.85 -15.05 -0.11
N GLY A 130 -3.28 -15.98 0.68
CA GLY A 130 -3.98 -17.16 1.15
C GLY A 130 -4.82 -16.86 2.40
N PRO A 131 -5.56 -17.88 2.91
CA PRO A 131 -6.39 -17.69 4.11
C PRO A 131 -5.61 -17.20 5.33
N ASP A 132 -4.40 -17.69 5.54
CA ASP A 132 -3.56 -17.27 6.66
C ASP A 132 -3.07 -15.83 6.52
N ASP A 133 -2.78 -15.39 5.31
CA ASP A 133 -2.40 -14.00 5.04
C ASP A 133 -3.57 -13.06 5.34
N ILE A 134 -4.76 -13.41 4.88
CA ILE A 134 -5.98 -12.66 5.13
C ILE A 134 -6.26 -12.58 6.62
N LYS A 135 -6.12 -13.70 7.33
CA LYS A 135 -6.32 -13.74 8.78
C LYS A 135 -5.35 -12.81 9.51
N ARG A 136 -4.07 -12.82 9.14
CA ARG A 136 -3.07 -11.91 9.73
C ARG A 136 -3.44 -10.45 9.51
N MET A 137 -3.91 -10.09 8.31
CA MET A 137 -4.37 -8.73 8.02
C MET A 137 -5.56 -8.34 8.90
N ILE A 138 -6.56 -9.20 8.99
CA ILE A 138 -7.75 -8.95 9.81
C ILE A 138 -7.38 -8.78 11.28
N ASP A 139 -6.53 -9.66 11.80
CA ASP A 139 -6.13 -9.63 13.21
C ASP A 139 -5.27 -8.40 13.54
N ALA A 140 -4.43 -7.96 12.62
CA ALA A 140 -3.52 -6.83 12.83
C ALA A 140 -4.17 -5.47 12.61
N ALA A 141 -5.08 -5.36 11.66
CA ALA A 141 -5.64 -4.08 11.19
C ALA A 141 -6.12 -3.13 12.30
N PRO A 142 -6.87 -3.58 13.33
CA PRO A 142 -7.34 -2.68 14.39
C PRO A 142 -6.23 -1.97 15.15
N ARG A 143 -5.08 -2.61 15.31
CA ARG A 143 -3.93 -2.02 16.02
C ARG A 143 -3.33 -0.82 15.27
N PHE A 144 -3.58 -0.72 13.98
CA PHE A 144 -3.04 0.32 13.11
C PHE A 144 -4.08 1.30 12.60
N GLY A 145 -5.29 1.28 13.20
CA GLY A 145 -6.36 2.17 12.80
C GLY A 145 -6.95 1.84 11.43
N ILE A 146 -6.85 0.59 11.00
CA ILE A 146 -7.35 0.12 9.72
C ILE A 146 -8.58 -0.76 9.94
N THR A 147 -9.64 -0.47 9.19
CA THR A 147 -10.86 -1.28 9.17
C THR A 147 -11.03 -1.87 7.78
N LEU A 148 -11.08 -3.20 7.70
CA LEU A 148 -11.40 -3.90 6.47
C LEU A 148 -12.92 -3.99 6.36
N LEU A 149 -13.44 -3.64 5.18
CA LEU A 149 -14.88 -3.58 4.93
C LEU A 149 -15.31 -4.68 3.97
N PRO A 150 -16.57 -5.15 4.07
CA PRO A 150 -17.11 -6.03 3.05
C PRO A 150 -17.28 -5.26 1.72
N GLY A 151 -16.97 -5.93 0.59
CA GLY A 151 -17.07 -5.27 -0.72
C GLY A 151 -16.71 -6.15 -1.88
#